data_6940c5a8a12db5ac373b8a726daf4cd8
#
_entry.id   6940c5a8a12db5ac373b8a726daf4cd8
#
_cell.length_a   1.000
_cell.length_b   1.000
_cell.length_c   1.000
_cell.angle_alpha   90.00
_cell.angle_beta   90.00
_cell.angle_gamma   90.00
#
_symmetry.space_group_name_H-M   'P 1'
#
loop_
_entity.id
_entity.type
_entity.pdbx_description
1 polymer ?
#
loop_
_entity_poly.entity_id
_entity_poly.type
_entity_poly.pdbx_seq_one_letter_code
_entity_poly.pdbx_strand_id
1 'polypeptide(L)' 'MKIKDIRNKSTEELKEELEKLKKESFNLRFQKAGGQLENTARVRFVRRTIARILTVLNSKVEKV' A
#
# COMPACT_ATOMS: atom_id res chain seq x y z
N MET A 1 -1.60 6.28 5.76
CA MET A 1 -0.88 5.82 6.97
C MET A 1 0.43 6.54 7.13
N LYS A 2 0.73 6.92 8.36
CA LYS A 2 2.04 7.45 8.68
C LYS A 2 3.03 6.30 8.85
N ILE A 3 4.29 6.52 8.53
CA ILE A 3 5.30 5.48 8.63
C ILE A 3 5.45 4.93 10.05
N LYS A 4 5.20 5.78 11.03
CA LYS A 4 5.23 5.39 12.44
C LYS A 4 4.18 4.31 12.75
N ASP A 5 2.99 4.47 12.22
CA ASP A 5 1.91 3.48 12.39
C ASP A 5 2.26 2.16 11.71
N ILE A 6 2.88 2.24 10.54
CA ILE A 6 3.31 1.06 9.79
C ILE A 6 4.35 0.28 10.59
N ARG A 7 5.30 0.95 11.20
CA ARG A 7 6.36 0.29 12.00
C ARG A 7 5.83 -0.40 13.24
N ASN A 8 4.72 0.10 13.79
CA ASN A 8 4.13 -0.48 14.99
C ASN A 8 3.28 -1.71 14.71
N LYS A 9 2.96 -1.98 13.46
CA LYS A 9 2.17 -3.15 13.09
C LYS A 9 3.02 -4.39 12.98
N SER A 10 2.41 -5.55 13.26
CA SER A 10 3.08 -6.82 13.09
C SER A 10 3.25 -7.14 11.61
N THR A 11 4.14 -8.10 11.30
CA THR A 11 4.39 -8.51 9.92
C THR A 11 3.10 -9.02 9.26
N GLU A 12 2.29 -9.77 9.99
CA GLU A 12 1.03 -10.29 9.47
C GLU A 12 0.04 -9.18 9.15
N GLU A 13 -0.08 -8.21 10.04
CA GLU A 13 -0.95 -7.05 9.82
C GLU A 13 -0.50 -6.25 8.60
N LEU A 14 0.81 -6.08 8.43
CA LEU A 14 1.34 -5.37 7.28
C LEU A 14 1.04 -6.10 5.98
N LYS A 15 1.13 -7.44 5.99
CA LYS A 15 0.80 -8.23 4.80
C LYS A 15 -0.67 -8.09 4.43
N GLU A 16 -1.56 -8.11 5.42
CA GLU A 16 -2.99 -7.92 5.17
C GLU A 16 -3.29 -6.54 4.58
N GLU A 17 -2.69 -5.51 5.16
CA GLU A 17 -2.85 -4.15 4.65
C GLU A 17 -2.31 -4.03 3.23
N LEU A 18 -1.17 -4.67 2.97
CA LEU A 18 -0.56 -4.67 1.65
C LEU A 18 -1.50 -5.30 0.61
N GLU A 19 -2.10 -6.43 0.94
CA GLU A 19 -3.04 -7.09 0.03
C GLU A 19 -4.26 -6.21 -0.26
N LYS A 20 -4.82 -5.59 0.77
CA LYS A 20 -5.95 -4.68 0.60
C LYS A 20 -5.59 -3.52 -0.33
N LEU A 21 -4.41 -2.94 -0.12
CA LEU A 21 -3.95 -1.83 -0.93
C LEU A 21 -3.65 -2.24 -2.37
N LYS A 22 -3.13 -3.45 -2.56
CA LYS A 22 -2.89 -3.97 -3.91
C LYS A 22 -4.20 -4.15 -4.66
N LYS A 23 -5.23 -4.67 -4.00
CA LYS A 23 -6.54 -4.81 -4.60
C LYS A 23 -7.12 -3.45 -4.97
N GLU A 24 -7.01 -2.48 -4.08
CA GLU A 24 -7.47 -1.13 -4.34
C GLU A 24 -6.71 -0.51 -5.51
N SER A 25 -5.40 -0.69 -5.55
CA SER A 25 -4.57 -0.19 -6.66
C SER A 25 -4.99 -0.81 -7.99
N PHE A 26 -5.28 -2.10 -7.98
CA PHE A 26 -5.75 -2.78 -9.18
C PHE A 26 -7.09 -2.21 -9.65
N ASN A 27 -8.03 -2.01 -8.74
CA ASN A 27 -9.33 -1.43 -9.06
C ASN A 27 -9.19 -0.01 -9.60
N LEU A 28 -8.30 0.78 -9.02
CA LEU A 28 -8.05 2.14 -9.48
C LEU A 28 -7.47 2.17 -10.89
N ARG A 29 -6.58 1.23 -11.20
CA ARG A 29 -6.03 1.10 -12.56
C ARG A 29 -7.13 0.72 -13.55
N PHE A 30 -8.01 -0.18 -13.14
CA PHE A 30 -9.12 -0.59 -13.98
C PHE A 30 -10.06 0.58 -14.27
N GLN A 31 -10.38 1.38 -13.25
CA GLN A 31 -11.21 2.57 -13.42
C GLN A 31 -10.55 3.58 -14.34
N LYS A 32 -9.23 3.75 -14.22
CA LYS A 32 -8.49 4.67 -15.09
C LYS A 32 -8.56 4.22 -16.55
N ALA A 33 -8.40 2.92 -16.79
CA ALA A 33 -8.49 2.36 -18.13
C ALA A 33 -9.88 2.57 -18.73
N GLY A 34 -10.92 2.53 -17.88
CA GLY A 34 -12.28 2.80 -18.31
C GLY A 34 -12.66 4.28 -18.39
N GLY A 35 -11.71 5.16 -18.09
CA GLY A 35 -11.95 6.60 -18.13
C GLY A 35 -12.78 7.13 -16.97
N GLN A 36 -12.97 6.35 -15.92
CA GLN A 36 -13.84 6.72 -14.80
C GLN A 36 -13.09 7.30 -13.60
N LEU A 37 -11.78 7.19 -13.59
CA LEU A 37 -10.98 7.65 -12.45
C LEU A 37 -10.78 9.17 -12.51
N GLU A 38 -11.26 9.85 -11.47
CA GLU A 38 -11.11 11.30 -11.36
C GLU A 38 -10.10 11.69 -10.27
N ASN A 39 -9.84 10.80 -9.30
CA ASN A 39 -9.03 11.13 -8.15
C ASN A 39 -7.63 10.54 -8.25
N THR A 40 -6.70 11.30 -8.83
CA THR A 40 -5.30 10.89 -8.95
C THR A 40 -4.56 10.93 -7.62
N ALA A 41 -5.02 11.77 -6.67
CA ALA A 41 -4.42 11.84 -5.35
C ALA A 41 -4.56 10.52 -4.59
N ARG A 42 -5.69 9.84 -4.74
CA ARG A 42 -5.91 8.53 -4.12
C ARG A 42 -4.95 7.48 -4.69
N VAL A 43 -4.73 7.50 -5.99
CA VAL A 43 -3.79 6.58 -6.64
C VAL A 43 -2.38 6.78 -6.06
N ARG A 44 -1.95 8.03 -5.94
CA ARG A 44 -0.64 8.35 -5.36
C ARG A 44 -0.53 7.92 -3.91
N PHE A 45 -1.59 8.15 -3.14
CA PHE A 45 -1.63 7.76 -1.74
C PHE A 45 -1.47 6.25 -1.58
N VAL A 46 -2.24 5.47 -2.32
CA VAL A 46 -2.20 4.00 -2.26
C VAL A 46 -0.81 3.51 -2.67
N ARG A 47 -0.28 4.01 -3.77
CA ARG A 47 1.04 3.61 -4.27
C ARG A 47 2.14 3.92 -3.25
N ARG A 48 2.10 5.10 -2.66
CA ARG A 48 3.09 5.51 -1.66
C ARG A 48 3.00 4.66 -0.41
N THR A 49 1.79 4.36 0.04
CA THR A 49 1.57 3.53 1.22
C THR A 49 2.08 2.11 1.00
N ILE A 50 1.82 1.53 -0.18
CA ILE A 50 2.35 0.21 -0.54
C ILE A 50 3.89 0.21 -0.46
N ALA A 51 4.53 1.23 -1.00
CA ALA A 51 5.99 1.33 -0.98
C ALA A 51 6.51 1.40 0.45
N ARG A 52 5.84 2.15 1.33
CA ARG A 52 6.24 2.26 2.73
C ARG A 52 6.10 0.92 3.45
N ILE A 53 5.01 0.21 3.22
CA ILE A 53 4.79 -1.10 3.84
C ILE A 53 5.85 -2.09 3.38
N LEU A 54 6.16 -2.12 2.09
CA LEU A 54 7.19 -2.99 1.56
C LEU A 54 8.55 -2.69 2.17
N THR A 55 8.89 -1.42 2.34
CA THR A 55 10.14 -1.00 2.95
C THR A 55 10.25 -1.51 4.38
N VAL A 56 9.18 -1.35 5.16
CA VAL A 56 9.17 -1.80 6.55
C VAL A 56 9.24 -3.33 6.64
N LEU A 57 8.50 -4.04 5.78
CA LEU A 57 8.54 -5.50 5.74
C LEU A 57 9.94 -6.01 5.40
N ASN A 58 10.59 -5.43 4.40
CA ASN A 58 11.94 -5.81 4.03
C ASN A 58 12.92 -5.57 5.17
N SER A 59 12.78 -4.45 5.86
CA SER A 59 13.62 -4.13 7.01
C SER A 59 13.46 -5.16 8.12
N LYS A 60 12.23 -5.58 8.40
CA LYS A 60 11.97 -6.59 9.44
C LYS A 60 12.52 -7.95 9.06
N VAL A 61 12.43 -8.32 7.79
CA VAL A 61 12.95 -9.60 7.30
C VAL A 61 14.48 -9.62 7.32
N GLU A 62 15.10 -8.50 6.96
CA GLU A 62 16.57 -8.41 6.92
C GLU A 62 17.22 -8.47 8.30
N LYS A 63 16.47 -8.24 9.34
CA LYS A 63 17.00 -8.27 10.70
C LYS A 63 17.08 -9.69 11.29
N VAL A 64 16.78 -10.68 10.54
CA VAL A 64 16.93 -12.07 10.98
C VAL A 64 18.39 -12.59 10.82
#